data_bd4edfa93cc011fa6a643a2231e9a1fd
#
_entry.id   bd4edfa93cc011fa6a643a2231e9a1fd
#
_cell.length_a   1.000
_cell.length_b   1.000
_cell.length_c   1.000
_cell.angle_alpha   90.00
_cell.angle_beta   90.00
_cell.angle_gamma   90.00
#
_symmetry.space_group_name_H-M   'P 1'
#
loop_
_entity.id
_entity.type
_entity.pdbx_description
1 polymer ?
#
loop_
_entity_poly.entity_id
_entity_poly.type
_entity_poly.pdbx_seq_one_letter_code
_entity_poly.pdbx_strand_id
1 'polypeptide(L)'
;MEPQEKGYFDSFLAVVKAVNSTLDRQEVLDLLVSNVTRVMNLKASAIRLLDEKQRILELVASHGLSEKYLNKGPVDADKSIADAMEGKTISVYKVTEDPRAQYPKEAKEEGIASIVSLPLRIKGRVIGVMRLYTPEPREFSEEEINSAEALAETGAIAIENARMYEK
;
A
#
# COMPACT_ATOMS: atom_id res chain seq x y z
N MET A 1 -18.33 16.79 -10.23
CA MET A 1 -17.34 15.91 -9.56
C MET A 1 -16.85 16.60 -8.30
N GLU A 2 -16.94 15.92 -7.16
CA GLU A 2 -16.44 16.43 -5.92
C GLU A 2 -14.91 16.61 -6.01
N PRO A 3 -14.31 17.59 -5.28
CA PRO A 3 -12.86 17.77 -5.32
C PRO A 3 -12.07 16.51 -4.95
N GLN A 4 -12.58 15.71 -4.02
CA GLN A 4 -11.95 14.46 -3.60
C GLN A 4 -11.98 13.43 -4.72
N GLU A 5 -13.12 13.28 -5.40
CA GLU A 5 -13.24 12.38 -6.55
C GLU A 5 -12.31 12.79 -7.69
N LYS A 6 -12.19 14.10 -7.92
CA LYS A 6 -11.28 14.62 -8.93
C LYS A 6 -9.83 14.27 -8.59
N GLY A 7 -9.45 14.37 -7.31
CA GLY A 7 -8.11 13.98 -6.86
C GLY A 7 -7.81 12.52 -7.11
N TYR A 8 -8.75 11.63 -6.81
CA TYR A 8 -8.60 10.20 -7.06
C TYR A 8 -8.49 9.90 -8.54
N PHE A 9 -9.31 10.55 -9.34
CA PHE A 9 -9.29 10.40 -10.80
C PHE A 9 -7.94 10.87 -11.37
N ASP A 10 -7.46 12.02 -10.93
CA ASP A 10 -6.16 12.56 -11.37
C ASP A 10 -5.01 11.63 -10.99
N SER A 11 -5.05 11.06 -9.78
CA SER A 11 -4.06 10.09 -9.32
C SER A 11 -4.08 8.82 -10.17
N PHE A 12 -5.27 8.31 -10.46
CA PHE A 12 -5.45 7.15 -11.33
C PHE A 12 -4.87 7.40 -12.72
N LEU A 13 -5.17 8.56 -13.31
CA LEU A 13 -4.64 8.94 -14.62
C LEU A 13 -3.11 9.03 -14.61
N ALA A 14 -2.53 9.58 -13.54
CA ALA A 14 -1.08 9.69 -13.42
C ALA A 14 -0.42 8.31 -13.44
N VAL A 15 -0.99 7.34 -12.73
CA VAL A 15 -0.48 5.97 -12.72
C VAL A 15 -0.63 5.31 -14.09
N VAL A 16 -1.78 5.48 -14.75
CA VAL A 16 -2.01 4.94 -16.10
C VAL A 16 -1.01 5.51 -17.09
N LYS A 17 -0.74 6.81 -17.03
CA LYS A 17 0.25 7.46 -17.91
C LYS A 17 1.66 6.92 -17.64
N ALA A 18 2.02 6.70 -16.37
CA ALA A 18 3.32 6.14 -16.01
C ALA A 18 3.48 4.74 -16.59
N VAL A 19 2.44 3.90 -16.51
CA VAL A 19 2.44 2.55 -17.08
C VAL A 19 2.69 2.60 -18.60
N ASN A 20 2.10 3.58 -19.29
CA ASN A 20 2.20 3.70 -20.74
C ASN A 20 3.49 4.38 -21.21
N SER A 21 4.15 5.16 -20.34
CA SER A 21 5.31 5.97 -20.71
C SER A 21 6.65 5.45 -20.23
N THR A 22 6.65 4.54 -19.26
CA THR A 22 7.87 3.97 -18.71
C THR A 22 7.71 2.48 -18.43
N LEU A 23 8.81 1.74 -18.57
CA LEU A 23 8.91 0.33 -18.17
C LEU A 23 9.71 0.19 -16.88
N ASP A 24 10.12 1.31 -16.29
CA ASP A 24 10.85 1.30 -15.03
C ASP A 24 9.88 1.05 -13.86
N ARG A 25 9.96 -0.16 -13.31
CA ARG A 25 9.10 -0.58 -12.20
C ARG A 25 9.23 0.36 -10.99
N GLN A 26 10.45 0.78 -10.67
CA GLN A 26 10.66 1.61 -9.49
C GLN A 26 10.02 2.99 -9.64
N GLU A 27 10.09 3.59 -10.83
CA GLU A 27 9.42 4.88 -11.08
C GLU A 27 7.91 4.78 -10.89
N VAL A 28 7.29 3.70 -11.38
CA VAL A 28 5.85 3.47 -11.22
C VAL A 28 5.49 3.30 -9.75
N LEU A 29 6.25 2.50 -9.02
CA LEU A 29 6.01 2.25 -7.60
C LEU A 29 6.14 3.54 -6.77
N ASP A 30 7.18 4.32 -7.02
CA ASP A 30 7.42 5.57 -6.30
C ASP A 30 6.31 6.59 -6.59
N LEU A 31 5.85 6.66 -7.84
CA LEU A 31 4.75 7.52 -8.23
C LEU A 31 3.46 7.10 -7.52
N LEU A 32 3.20 5.81 -7.46
CA LEU A 32 1.99 5.29 -6.83
C LEU A 32 1.92 5.65 -5.34
N VAL A 33 3.00 5.41 -4.58
CA VAL A 33 2.99 5.70 -3.13
C VAL A 33 2.95 7.20 -2.86
N SER A 34 3.64 8.03 -3.65
CA SER A 34 3.60 9.48 -3.45
C SER A 34 2.21 10.03 -3.77
N ASN A 35 1.59 9.57 -4.84
CA ASN A 35 0.26 10.06 -5.24
C ASN A 35 -0.83 9.64 -4.26
N VAL A 36 -0.87 8.37 -3.83
CA VAL A 36 -1.91 7.91 -2.91
C VAL A 36 -1.78 8.64 -1.56
N THR A 37 -0.56 8.86 -1.09
CA THR A 37 -0.31 9.58 0.16
C THR A 37 -0.88 11.00 0.08
N ARG A 38 -0.60 11.70 -1.00
CA ARG A 38 -1.07 13.07 -1.19
C ARG A 38 -2.58 13.15 -1.36
N VAL A 39 -3.13 12.35 -2.26
CA VAL A 39 -4.54 12.42 -2.66
C VAL A 39 -5.48 12.03 -1.52
N MET A 40 -5.13 11.01 -0.76
CA MET A 40 -5.94 10.54 0.35
C MET A 40 -5.61 11.22 1.68
N ASN A 41 -4.69 12.18 1.66
CA ASN A 41 -4.28 12.90 2.87
C ASN A 41 -3.80 11.94 3.97
N LEU A 42 -2.85 11.12 3.61
CA LEU A 42 -2.26 10.13 4.52
C LEU A 42 -0.97 10.66 5.13
N LYS A 43 -0.55 10.06 6.23
CA LYS A 43 0.78 10.27 6.77
C LYS A 43 1.84 9.64 5.85
N ALA A 44 1.55 8.45 5.36
CA ALA A 44 2.52 7.68 4.59
C ALA A 44 1.81 6.54 3.85
N SER A 45 2.54 5.92 2.92
CA SER A 45 2.12 4.70 2.27
C SER A 45 3.34 3.86 1.91
N ALA A 46 3.12 2.57 1.67
CA ALA A 46 4.20 1.65 1.31
C ALA A 46 3.65 0.52 0.45
N ILE A 47 4.51 -0.02 -0.41
CA ILE A 47 4.22 -1.23 -1.18
C ILE A 47 5.25 -2.28 -0.79
N ARG A 48 4.75 -3.47 -0.49
CA ARG A 48 5.58 -4.62 -0.17
C ARG A 48 5.20 -5.78 -1.06
N LEU A 49 6.20 -6.50 -1.57
CA LEU A 49 5.98 -7.67 -2.42
C LEU A 49 6.33 -8.94 -1.67
N LEU A 50 5.56 -9.99 -1.90
CA LEU A 50 5.70 -11.26 -1.20
C LEU A 50 6.92 -12.03 -1.72
N ASP A 51 7.79 -12.42 -0.79
CA ASP A 51 8.77 -13.48 -1.01
C ASP A 51 8.09 -14.79 -0.58
N GLU A 52 7.72 -15.61 -1.55
CA GLU A 52 6.96 -16.83 -1.28
C GLU A 52 7.72 -17.87 -0.48
N LYS A 53 9.05 -17.92 -0.61
CA LYS A 53 9.86 -18.88 0.11
C LYS A 53 9.90 -18.59 1.60
N GLN A 54 10.13 -17.32 1.96
CA GLN A 54 10.28 -16.91 3.35
C GLN A 54 8.97 -16.47 3.99
N ARG A 55 7.92 -16.27 3.19
CA ARG A 55 6.64 -15.73 3.64
C ARG A 55 6.80 -14.37 4.29
N ILE A 56 7.68 -13.57 3.73
CA ILE A 56 7.98 -12.20 4.17
C ILE A 56 7.60 -11.24 3.07
N LEU A 57 7.12 -10.06 3.47
CA LEU A 57 6.78 -8.99 2.54
C LEU A 57 7.92 -7.98 2.48
N GLU A 58 8.63 -7.97 1.36
CA GLU A 58 9.77 -7.10 1.15
C GLU A 58 9.33 -5.70 0.70
N LEU A 59 9.90 -4.67 1.34
CA LEU A 59 9.63 -3.29 0.98
C LEU A 59 10.21 -2.97 -0.39
N VAL A 60 9.37 -2.47 -1.31
CA VAL A 60 9.82 -2.05 -2.64
C VAL A 60 9.58 -0.56 -2.91
N ALA A 61 8.69 0.08 -2.15
CA ALA A 61 8.48 1.52 -2.25
C ALA A 61 7.81 2.03 -0.97
N SER A 62 8.14 3.26 -0.58
CA SER A 62 7.49 3.93 0.54
C SER A 62 7.56 5.44 0.37
N HIS A 63 6.62 6.13 1.03
CA HIS A 63 6.59 7.58 1.06
C HIS A 63 6.10 8.02 2.43
N GLY A 64 6.86 8.88 3.11
CA GLY A 64 6.48 9.45 4.39
C GLY A 64 6.87 8.65 5.63
N LEU A 65 7.53 7.50 5.48
CA LEU A 65 7.99 6.69 6.61
C LEU A 65 9.47 6.96 6.89
N SER A 66 9.85 6.99 8.17
CA SER A 66 11.25 7.17 8.57
C SER A 66 12.04 5.88 8.37
N GLU A 67 13.36 6.00 8.23
CA GLU A 67 14.25 4.84 8.14
C GLU A 67 14.15 3.97 9.38
N LYS A 68 14.01 4.59 10.54
CA LYS A 68 13.86 3.87 11.80
C LYS A 68 12.65 2.92 11.76
N TYR A 69 11.51 3.43 11.28
CA TYR A 69 10.30 2.62 11.17
C TYR A 69 10.46 1.52 10.11
N LEU A 70 11.08 1.86 8.97
CA LEU A 70 11.31 0.89 7.90
C LEU A 70 12.21 -0.25 8.34
N ASN A 71 13.12 0.00 9.28
CA ASN A 71 14.08 -0.98 9.79
C ASN A 71 13.59 -1.71 11.06
N LYS A 72 12.29 -1.63 11.37
CA LYS A 72 11.73 -2.23 12.60
C LYS A 72 11.84 -3.75 12.67
N GLY A 73 11.91 -4.41 11.52
CA GLY A 73 11.98 -5.86 11.42
C GLY A 73 11.19 -6.38 10.24
N PRO A 74 11.23 -7.70 10.00
CA PRO A 74 10.51 -8.30 8.88
C PRO A 74 8.99 -8.14 9.04
N VAL A 75 8.27 -7.96 7.92
CA VAL A 75 6.81 -7.97 7.90
C VAL A 75 6.37 -9.35 7.44
N ASP A 76 5.78 -10.10 8.36
CA ASP A 76 5.39 -11.49 8.17
C ASP A 76 4.04 -11.58 7.48
N ALA A 77 3.96 -12.33 6.38
CA ALA A 77 2.73 -12.46 5.59
C ALA A 77 1.62 -13.19 6.36
N ASP A 78 1.98 -14.00 7.34
CA ASP A 78 1.02 -14.84 8.07
C ASP A 78 0.60 -14.25 9.42
N LYS A 79 1.02 -13.02 9.73
CA LYS A 79 0.68 -12.34 10.98
C LYS A 79 -0.29 -11.18 10.76
N SER A 80 0.23 -9.95 10.74
CA SER A 80 -0.61 -8.75 10.73
C SER A 80 -1.46 -8.58 9.46
N ILE A 81 -1.11 -9.25 8.39
CA ILE A 81 -1.74 -9.09 7.09
C ILE A 81 -2.21 -10.41 6.48
N ALA A 82 -2.43 -11.42 7.34
CA ALA A 82 -2.87 -12.73 6.85
C ALA A 82 -4.13 -12.65 5.97
N ASP A 83 -5.12 -11.84 6.37
CA ASP A 83 -6.35 -11.68 5.59
C ASP A 83 -6.10 -10.97 4.26
N ALA A 84 -5.16 -10.02 4.22
CA ALA A 84 -4.79 -9.37 2.96
C ALA A 84 -4.18 -10.38 1.99
N MET A 85 -3.40 -11.33 2.50
CA MET A 85 -2.83 -12.38 1.67
C MET A 85 -3.89 -13.33 1.13
N GLU A 86 -5.09 -13.34 1.72
CA GLU A 86 -6.26 -14.06 1.22
C GLU A 86 -7.11 -13.22 0.27
N GLY A 87 -6.68 -11.99 -0.01
CA GLY A 87 -7.37 -11.10 -0.95
C GLY A 87 -8.35 -10.13 -0.34
N LYS A 88 -8.31 -9.95 0.98
CA LYS A 88 -9.22 -9.05 1.70
C LYS A 88 -8.50 -7.78 2.16
N THR A 89 -9.16 -6.63 2.02
CA THR A 89 -8.64 -5.39 2.59
C THR A 89 -8.82 -5.41 4.11
N ILE A 90 -7.76 -5.07 4.84
CA ILE A 90 -7.75 -5.05 6.30
C ILE A 90 -7.63 -3.61 6.78
N SER A 91 -8.55 -3.18 7.65
CA SER A 91 -8.47 -1.87 8.31
C SER A 91 -8.17 -2.06 9.78
N VAL A 92 -7.06 -1.50 10.25
CA VAL A 92 -6.69 -1.44 11.66
C VAL A 92 -6.94 0.00 12.11
N TYR A 93 -8.00 0.22 12.91
CA TYR A 93 -8.40 1.55 13.33
C TYR A 93 -7.44 2.18 14.35
N LYS A 94 -7.03 1.39 15.36
CA LYS A 94 -6.04 1.82 16.34
C LYS A 94 -4.96 0.75 16.45
N VAL A 95 -3.81 1.03 15.90
CA VAL A 95 -2.71 0.07 15.82
C VAL A 95 -2.24 -0.43 17.19
N THR A 96 -2.34 0.42 18.22
CA THR A 96 -1.92 0.06 19.58
C THR A 96 -2.90 -0.84 20.31
N GLU A 97 -4.12 -0.97 19.80
CA GLU A 97 -5.18 -1.76 20.45
C GLU A 97 -5.59 -3.00 19.64
N ASP A 98 -5.06 -3.14 18.42
CA ASP A 98 -5.45 -4.24 17.52
C ASP A 98 -4.44 -5.39 17.64
N PRO A 99 -4.90 -6.60 18.01
CA PRO A 99 -3.98 -7.74 18.17
C PRO A 99 -3.33 -8.19 16.86
N ARG A 100 -3.85 -7.76 15.70
CA ARG A 100 -3.26 -8.08 14.40
C ARG A 100 -1.99 -7.28 14.10
N ALA A 101 -1.77 -6.16 14.83
CA ALA A 101 -0.59 -5.32 14.60
C ALA A 101 0.68 -6.05 15.04
N GLN A 102 1.65 -6.17 14.12
CA GLN A 102 2.92 -6.85 14.40
C GLN A 102 3.89 -5.94 15.16
N TYR A 103 3.87 -4.64 14.87
CA TYR A 103 4.80 -3.66 15.46
C TYR A 103 4.06 -2.45 16.04
N PRO A 104 3.20 -2.65 17.06
CA PRO A 104 2.39 -1.55 17.59
C PRO A 104 3.21 -0.45 18.28
N LYS A 105 4.29 -0.83 18.97
CA LYS A 105 5.15 0.12 19.65
C LYS A 105 5.88 1.02 18.65
N GLU A 106 6.46 0.42 17.63
CA GLU A 106 7.19 1.14 16.59
C GLU A 106 6.25 2.06 15.80
N ALA A 107 5.03 1.60 15.52
CA ALA A 107 4.02 2.42 14.85
C ALA A 107 3.64 3.64 15.70
N LYS A 108 3.46 3.44 17.01
CA LYS A 108 3.16 4.56 17.92
C LYS A 108 4.29 5.59 17.92
N GLU A 109 5.53 5.13 18.00
CA GLU A 109 6.71 6.00 17.99
C GLU A 109 6.81 6.78 16.66
N GLU A 110 6.41 6.18 15.56
CA GLU A 110 6.38 6.81 14.24
C GLU A 110 5.23 7.82 14.09
N GLY A 111 4.27 7.81 15.00
CA GLY A 111 3.08 8.66 14.91
C GLY A 111 2.00 8.09 14.02
N ILE A 112 1.94 6.78 13.90
CA ILE A 112 0.93 6.05 13.13
C ILE A 112 -0.18 5.59 14.05
N ALA A 113 -1.44 5.90 13.70
CA ALA A 113 -2.61 5.46 14.46
C ALA A 113 -3.39 4.36 13.75
N SER A 114 -3.68 4.54 12.46
CA SER A 114 -4.43 3.56 11.66
C SER A 114 -3.60 3.04 10.51
N ILE A 115 -3.85 1.78 10.13
CA ILE A 115 -3.20 1.16 8.97
C ILE A 115 -4.26 0.43 8.17
N VAL A 116 -4.31 0.70 6.86
CA VAL A 116 -5.13 -0.08 5.92
C VAL A 116 -4.19 -0.86 5.02
N SER A 117 -4.40 -2.17 4.92
CA SER A 117 -3.62 -3.05 4.05
C SER A 117 -4.50 -3.55 2.92
N LEU A 118 -4.10 -3.25 1.69
CA LEU A 118 -4.84 -3.60 0.48
C LEU A 118 -4.06 -4.65 -0.31
N PRO A 119 -4.68 -5.76 -0.70
CA PRO A 119 -3.97 -6.76 -1.49
C PRO A 119 -3.65 -6.26 -2.89
N LEU A 120 -2.45 -6.60 -3.36
CA LEU A 120 -2.06 -6.40 -4.75
C LEU A 120 -2.26 -7.73 -5.47
N ARG A 121 -3.20 -7.79 -6.41
CA ARG A 121 -3.60 -9.02 -7.08
C ARG A 121 -3.31 -8.99 -8.57
N ILE A 122 -2.79 -10.11 -9.07
CA ILE A 122 -2.63 -10.35 -10.50
C ILE A 122 -3.31 -11.69 -10.79
N LYS A 123 -4.34 -11.67 -11.65
CA LYS A 123 -5.06 -12.89 -12.06
C LYS A 123 -5.53 -13.71 -10.86
N GLY A 124 -6.07 -13.03 -9.83
CA GLY A 124 -6.59 -13.69 -8.64
C GLY A 124 -5.54 -14.11 -7.61
N ARG A 125 -4.27 -13.89 -7.90
CA ARG A 125 -3.17 -14.23 -7.00
C ARG A 125 -2.65 -12.99 -6.32
N VAL A 126 -2.49 -13.03 -4.99
CA VAL A 126 -1.94 -11.92 -4.22
C VAL A 126 -0.41 -11.94 -4.33
N ILE A 127 0.17 -10.86 -4.86
CA ILE A 127 1.62 -10.72 -5.03
C ILE A 127 2.24 -9.81 -3.98
N GLY A 128 1.44 -9.11 -3.20
CA GLY A 128 1.93 -8.19 -2.18
C GLY A 128 0.80 -7.39 -1.57
N VAL A 129 1.16 -6.31 -0.90
CA VAL A 129 0.20 -5.40 -0.26
C VAL A 129 0.62 -3.95 -0.45
N MET A 130 -0.39 -3.08 -0.52
CA MET A 130 -0.20 -1.64 -0.39
C MET A 130 -0.74 -1.23 0.97
N ARG A 131 0.07 -0.55 1.77
CA ARG A 131 -0.32 -0.13 3.12
C ARG A 131 -0.46 1.38 3.18
N LEU A 132 -1.56 1.83 3.81
CA LEU A 132 -1.88 3.24 4.01
C LEU A 132 -1.81 3.54 5.50
N TYR A 133 -1.13 4.63 5.88
CA TYR A 133 -0.88 4.97 7.28
C TYR A 133 -1.45 6.35 7.58
N THR A 134 -2.16 6.48 8.70
CA THR A 134 -2.72 7.76 9.13
C THR A 134 -2.15 8.18 10.50
N PRO A 135 -2.01 9.53 10.74
CA PRO A 135 -1.46 10.01 12.01
C PRO A 135 -2.49 10.00 13.15
N GLU A 136 -3.77 9.91 12.82
CA GLU A 136 -4.86 9.85 13.79
C GLU A 136 -5.76 8.66 13.46
N PRO A 137 -6.49 8.12 14.45
CA PRO A 137 -7.45 7.07 14.16
C PRO A 137 -8.45 7.55 13.10
N ARG A 138 -8.56 6.79 12.02
CA ARG A 138 -9.38 7.18 10.88
C ARG A 138 -10.13 5.97 10.35
N GLU A 139 -11.43 6.16 10.17
CA GLU A 139 -12.28 5.19 9.52
C GLU A 139 -12.46 5.63 8.06
N PHE A 140 -12.05 4.79 7.14
CA PHE A 140 -12.16 5.09 5.71
C PHE A 140 -13.58 4.78 5.23
N SER A 141 -14.14 5.65 4.41
CA SER A 141 -15.43 5.42 3.79
C SER A 141 -15.32 4.30 2.75
N GLU A 142 -16.46 3.72 2.38
CA GLU A 142 -16.50 2.70 1.33
C GLU A 142 -15.94 3.25 0.01
N GLU A 143 -16.25 4.50 -0.33
CA GLU A 143 -15.73 5.15 -1.53
C GLU A 143 -14.21 5.30 -1.50
N GLU A 144 -13.66 5.67 -0.34
CA GLU A 144 -12.23 5.79 -0.17
C GLU A 144 -11.53 4.44 -0.34
N ILE A 145 -12.09 3.39 0.26
CA ILE A 145 -11.54 2.04 0.13
C ILE A 145 -11.63 1.57 -1.33
N ASN A 146 -12.75 1.78 -2.00
CA ASN A 146 -12.92 1.40 -3.40
C ASN A 146 -11.90 2.11 -4.30
N SER A 147 -11.66 3.40 -4.07
CA SER A 147 -10.67 4.17 -4.83
C SER A 147 -9.26 3.65 -4.59
N ALA A 148 -8.93 3.33 -3.34
CA ALA A 148 -7.63 2.80 -2.98
C ALA A 148 -7.42 1.40 -3.59
N GLU A 149 -8.46 0.56 -3.58
CA GLU A 149 -8.40 -0.77 -4.21
C GLU A 149 -8.17 -0.68 -5.72
N ALA A 150 -8.80 0.29 -6.38
CA ALA A 150 -8.60 0.51 -7.82
C ALA A 150 -7.15 0.94 -8.11
N LEU A 151 -6.57 1.81 -7.28
CA LEU A 151 -5.18 2.21 -7.40
C LEU A 151 -4.24 1.02 -7.17
N ALA A 152 -4.55 0.18 -6.17
CA ALA A 152 -3.75 -1.01 -5.87
C ALA A 152 -3.77 -1.99 -7.05
N GLU A 153 -4.92 -2.22 -7.66
CA GLU A 153 -5.04 -3.10 -8.83
C GLU A 153 -4.25 -2.56 -10.02
N THR A 154 -4.35 -1.25 -10.27
CA THR A 154 -3.60 -0.59 -11.34
C THR A 154 -2.09 -0.71 -11.07
N GLY A 155 -1.67 -0.51 -9.83
CA GLY A 155 -0.28 -0.68 -9.44
C GLY A 155 0.21 -2.10 -9.64
N ALA A 156 -0.60 -3.09 -9.30
CA ALA A 156 -0.24 -4.50 -9.50
C ALA A 156 -0.02 -4.81 -10.97
N ILE A 157 -0.89 -4.31 -11.85
CA ILE A 157 -0.74 -4.48 -13.30
C ILE A 157 0.57 -3.83 -13.79
N ALA A 158 0.87 -2.63 -13.30
CA ALA A 158 2.11 -1.93 -13.65
C ALA A 158 3.36 -2.70 -13.23
N ILE A 159 3.33 -3.27 -12.04
CA ILE A 159 4.42 -4.09 -11.51
C ILE A 159 4.65 -5.30 -12.42
N GLU A 160 3.58 -5.99 -12.78
CA GLU A 160 3.66 -7.19 -13.62
C GLU A 160 4.17 -6.85 -15.01
N ASN A 161 3.67 -5.76 -15.61
CA ASN A 161 4.13 -5.32 -16.94
C ASN A 161 5.62 -5.01 -16.93
N ALA A 162 6.11 -4.30 -15.93
CA ALA A 162 7.52 -3.97 -15.82
C ALA A 162 8.39 -5.23 -15.67
N ARG A 163 7.90 -6.21 -14.87
CA ARG A 163 8.61 -7.49 -14.69
C ARG A 163 8.79 -8.24 -16.03
N MET A 164 7.77 -8.21 -16.87
CA MET A 164 7.84 -8.88 -18.17
C MET A 164 8.93 -8.30 -19.06
N TYR A 165 9.21 -7.00 -18.94
CA TYR A 165 10.24 -6.34 -19.73
C TYR A 165 11.64 -6.39 -19.12
N GLU A 166 11.75 -6.71 -17.84
CA GLU A 166 13.03 -6.87 -17.14
C GLU A 166 13.71 -8.21 -17.42
N LYS A 167 12.99 -9.13 -18.05
CA LYS A 167 13.54 -10.43 -18.45
C LYS A 167 14.29 -10.30 -19.82
#